data_f8324d1637b0537c0299d75d69270cd7
#
_entry.id   f8324d1637b0537c0299d75d69270cd7
#
_cell.length_a   1.000
_cell.length_b   1.000
_cell.length_c   1.000
_cell.angle_alpha   90.00
_cell.angle_beta   90.00
_cell.angle_gamma   90.00
#
_symmetry.space_group_name_H-M   'P 1'
#
loop_
_entity.id
_entity.type
_entity.pdbx_description
1 polymer ?
#
loop_
_entity_poly.entity_id
_entity_poly.type
_entity_poly.pdbx_seq_one_letter_code
_entity_poly.pdbx_strand_id
1 'polypeptide(L)'
;MNWRVIVHHEVAKQLSAIPPDRRQRILDDLRELAGDPFRGLVKPLKGKAHKGQYRKVSGRYRIIFKPSHATRTVEVLAVLLRNEHTYQ
;
A
#
# COMPACT_ATOMS: atom_id res chain seq x y z
N MET A 1 8.00 15.79 6.90
CA MET A 1 7.28 16.28 5.85
C MET A 1 6.42 15.28 5.26
N ASN A 2 5.36 15.74 4.73
CA ASN A 2 4.33 14.85 4.30
C ASN A 2 4.40 14.51 2.83
N TRP A 3 3.95 13.34 2.55
CA TRP A 3 3.81 12.85 1.19
C TRP A 3 2.33 12.90 0.83
N ARG A 4 2.02 13.06 -0.44
CA ARG A 4 0.64 13.00 -0.90
C ARG A 4 0.34 11.56 -1.29
N VAL A 5 -0.68 10.98 -0.69
CA VAL A 5 -1.08 9.61 -1.00
C VAL A 5 -2.21 9.66 -2.03
N ILE A 6 -2.00 8.98 -3.17
CA ILE A 6 -2.98 8.93 -4.24
C ILE A 6 -3.53 7.52 -4.30
N VAL A 7 -4.84 7.39 -4.11
CA VAL A 7 -5.49 6.09 -4.13
C VAL A 7 -6.27 5.97 -5.44
N HIS A 8 -5.90 4.99 -6.26
CA HIS A 8 -6.56 4.78 -7.52
C HIS A 8 -8.00 4.31 -7.31
N HIS A 9 -8.87 4.62 -8.26
CA HIS A 9 -10.29 4.27 -8.18
C HIS A 9 -10.50 2.78 -7.92
N GLU A 10 -9.73 1.92 -8.57
CA GLU A 10 -9.85 0.48 -8.38
C GLU A 10 -9.56 0.07 -6.94
N VAL A 11 -8.61 0.73 -6.31
CA VAL A 11 -8.25 0.45 -4.93
C VAL A 11 -9.36 0.93 -4.01
N ALA A 12 -9.95 2.07 -4.29
CA ALA A 12 -11.07 2.57 -3.50
C ALA A 12 -12.23 1.58 -3.53
N LYS A 13 -12.46 0.96 -4.69
CA LYS A 13 -13.49 -0.07 -4.82
C LYS A 13 -13.13 -1.30 -4.00
N GLN A 14 -11.86 -1.71 -4.02
CA GLN A 14 -11.40 -2.84 -3.22
C GLN A 14 -11.63 -2.57 -1.74
N LEU A 15 -11.31 -1.37 -1.29
CA LEU A 15 -11.45 -1.01 0.12
C LEU A 15 -12.91 -1.07 0.57
N SER A 16 -13.84 -0.68 -0.28
CA SER A 16 -15.25 -0.67 0.09
C SER A 16 -15.79 -2.08 0.31
N ALA A 17 -15.14 -3.09 -0.24
CA ALA A 17 -15.56 -4.48 -0.08
C ALA A 17 -14.92 -5.16 1.13
N ILE A 18 -13.99 -4.51 1.79
CA ILE A 18 -13.30 -5.07 2.95
C ILE A 18 -14.09 -4.80 4.23
N PRO A 19 -14.17 -5.76 5.17
CA PRO A 19 -14.89 -5.54 6.43
C PRO A 19 -14.42 -4.27 7.15
N PRO A 20 -15.32 -3.55 7.81
CA PRO A 20 -15.00 -2.23 8.38
C PRO A 20 -13.80 -2.17 9.31
N ASP A 21 -13.62 -3.15 10.17
CA ASP A 21 -12.49 -3.15 11.11
C ASP A 21 -11.17 -3.30 10.38
N ARG A 22 -11.12 -4.16 9.38
CA ARG A 22 -9.90 -4.36 8.59
C ARG A 22 -9.66 -3.17 7.67
N ARG A 23 -10.75 -2.61 7.15
CA ARG A 23 -10.65 -1.42 6.31
C ARG A 23 -10.06 -0.26 7.10
N GLN A 24 -10.50 -0.08 8.36
CA GLN A 24 -9.99 1.01 9.18
C GLN A 24 -8.48 0.87 9.41
N ARG A 25 -8.02 -0.34 9.62
CA ARG A 25 -6.59 -0.59 9.79
C ARG A 25 -5.81 -0.20 8.54
N ILE A 26 -6.35 -0.56 7.37
CA ILE A 26 -5.71 -0.23 6.10
C ILE A 26 -5.67 1.29 5.92
N LEU A 27 -6.77 1.98 6.26
CA LEU A 27 -6.81 3.43 6.15
C LEU A 27 -5.79 4.09 7.08
N ASP A 28 -5.60 3.54 8.28
CA ASP A 28 -4.61 4.06 9.20
C ASP A 28 -3.20 3.86 8.63
N ASP A 29 -2.95 2.70 8.02
CA ASP A 29 -1.66 2.43 7.41
C ASP A 29 -1.42 3.31 6.17
N LEU A 30 -2.48 3.65 5.43
CA LEU A 30 -2.35 4.58 4.32
C LEU A 30 -1.98 5.98 4.82
N ARG A 31 -2.53 6.40 5.97
CA ARG A 31 -2.17 7.68 6.55
C ARG A 31 -0.71 7.67 6.98
N GLU A 32 -0.23 6.52 7.45
CA GLU A 32 1.15 6.39 7.85
C GLU A 32 2.07 6.57 6.65
N LEU A 33 1.65 6.14 5.47
CA LEU A 33 2.43 6.35 4.24
C LEU A 33 2.60 7.85 3.96
N ALA A 34 1.61 8.66 4.32
CA ALA A 34 1.69 10.09 4.11
C ALA A 34 2.79 10.74 4.98
N GLY A 35 3.07 10.14 6.13
CA GLY A 35 4.12 10.62 6.99
C GLY A 35 5.49 10.10 6.56
N ASP A 36 5.58 8.79 6.35
CA ASP A 36 6.82 8.15 5.95
C ASP A 36 6.47 6.85 5.22
N PRO A 37 6.60 6.82 3.89
CA PRO A 37 6.23 5.62 3.12
C PRO A 37 7.09 4.40 3.40
N PHE A 38 8.24 4.57 4.04
CA PHE A 38 9.13 3.46 4.29
C PHE A 38 9.10 2.96 5.73
N ARG A 39 8.16 3.49 6.52
CA ARG A 39 8.07 3.09 7.91
C ARG A 39 7.28 1.80 8.06
N GLY A 40 7.68 0.98 9.03
CA GLY A 40 6.97 -0.25 9.34
C GLY A 40 7.42 -1.42 8.48
N LEU A 41 6.51 -2.35 8.27
CA LEU A 41 6.82 -3.57 7.52
C LEU A 41 6.73 -3.34 6.02
N VAL A 42 7.74 -2.67 5.49
CA VAL A 42 7.80 -2.28 4.09
C VAL A 42 8.98 -2.95 3.42
N LYS A 43 8.76 -3.54 2.26
CA LYS A 43 9.83 -4.17 1.48
C LYS A 43 9.62 -3.90 0.00
N PRO A 44 10.71 -3.80 -0.77
CA PRO A 44 10.57 -3.62 -2.21
C PRO A 44 10.06 -4.90 -2.87
N LEU A 45 9.34 -4.75 -3.94
CA LEU A 45 8.93 -5.90 -4.74
C LEU A 45 10.05 -6.28 -5.69
N LYS A 46 10.14 -7.57 -5.98
CA LYS A 46 11.18 -8.08 -6.87
C LYS A 46 10.69 -8.11 -8.31
N GLY A 47 11.63 -8.10 -9.23
CA GLY A 47 11.33 -8.23 -10.65
C GLY A 47 11.25 -6.90 -11.37
N LYS A 48 11.56 -6.91 -12.66
CA LYS A 48 11.60 -5.70 -13.46
C LYS A 48 10.25 -5.02 -13.58
N ALA A 49 9.20 -5.81 -13.63
CA ALA A 49 7.86 -5.27 -13.77
C ALA A 49 7.42 -4.48 -12.54
N HIS A 50 8.09 -4.70 -11.41
CA HIS A 50 7.73 -4.06 -10.16
C HIS A 50 8.77 -3.06 -9.68
N LYS A 51 9.62 -2.61 -10.60
CA LYS A 51 10.65 -1.66 -10.24
C LYS A 51 10.04 -0.41 -9.62
N GLY A 52 10.59 -0.01 -8.48
CA GLY A 52 10.09 1.18 -7.79
C GLY A 52 8.85 0.95 -6.97
N GLN A 53 8.36 -0.28 -6.91
CA GLN A 53 7.17 -0.61 -6.14
C GLN A 53 7.54 -1.28 -4.83
N TYR A 54 6.74 -1.05 -3.81
CA TYR A 54 6.97 -1.60 -2.48
C TYR A 54 5.67 -2.19 -1.94
N ARG A 55 5.80 -3.06 -0.95
CA ARG A 55 4.65 -3.60 -0.25
C ARG A 55 4.73 -3.22 1.22
N LYS A 56 3.58 -2.94 1.81
CA LYS A 56 3.48 -2.67 3.23
C LYS A 56 2.44 -3.65 3.80
N VAL A 57 2.80 -4.35 4.86
CA VAL A 57 1.88 -5.29 5.50
C VAL A 57 0.90 -4.51 6.37
N SER A 58 -0.39 -4.79 6.20
CA SER A 58 -1.45 -4.17 6.97
C SER A 58 -2.40 -5.28 7.41
N GLY A 59 -2.13 -5.86 8.57
CA GLY A 59 -2.90 -7.02 9.04
C GLY A 59 -2.79 -8.17 8.06
N ARG A 60 -3.91 -8.62 7.57
CA ARG A 60 -3.94 -9.71 6.60
C ARG A 60 -3.78 -9.23 5.18
N TYR A 61 -3.62 -7.93 4.98
CA TYR A 61 -3.54 -7.36 3.64
C TYR A 61 -2.16 -6.81 3.37
N ARG A 62 -1.90 -6.58 2.06
CA ARG A 62 -0.69 -5.94 1.64
C ARG A 62 -1.08 -4.78 0.81
N ILE A 63 -0.46 -3.66 1.07
CA ILE A 63 -0.65 -2.45 0.30
C ILE A 63 0.52 -2.37 -0.66
N ILE A 64 0.24 -2.35 -1.95
CA ILE A 64 1.27 -2.20 -2.98
C ILE A 64 1.28 -0.73 -3.39
N PHE A 65 2.42 -0.09 -3.29
CA PHE A 65 2.51 1.33 -3.58
C PHE A 65 3.81 1.68 -4.30
N LYS A 66 3.79 2.81 -4.96
CA LYS A 66 4.94 3.30 -5.69
C LYS A 66 5.23 4.73 -5.26
N PRO A 67 6.30 4.96 -4.50
CA PRO A 67 6.64 6.32 -4.07
C PRO A 67 7.45 7.04 -5.14
N SER A 68 7.27 8.34 -5.24
CA SER A 68 8.07 9.19 -6.09
C SER A 68 8.69 10.28 -5.24
N HIS A 69 10.01 10.25 -5.11
CA HIS A 69 10.72 11.26 -4.33
C HIS A 69 10.67 12.62 -5.03
N ALA A 70 10.65 12.61 -6.34
CA ALA A 70 10.65 13.86 -7.11
C ALA A 70 9.39 14.69 -6.83
N THR A 71 8.25 14.04 -6.68
CA THR A 71 7.00 14.74 -6.46
C THR A 71 6.46 14.59 -5.05
N ARG A 72 7.13 13.80 -4.22
CA ARG A 72 6.67 13.49 -2.86
C ARG A 72 5.26 12.90 -2.87
N THR A 73 5.02 11.99 -3.80
CA THR A 73 3.73 11.31 -3.90
C THR A 73 3.89 9.81 -3.72
N VAL A 74 2.85 9.18 -3.21
CA VAL A 74 2.80 7.74 -3.06
C VAL A 74 1.54 7.28 -3.78
N GLU A 75 1.71 6.48 -4.85
CA GLU A 75 0.58 5.93 -5.55
C GLU A 75 0.25 4.58 -4.97
N VAL A 76 -0.96 4.39 -4.51
CA VAL A 76 -1.41 3.10 -4.00
C VAL A 76 -2.01 2.33 -5.17
N LEU A 77 -1.34 1.25 -5.55
CA LEU A 77 -1.67 0.50 -6.75
C LEU A 77 -2.61 -0.67 -6.51
N ALA A 78 -2.55 -1.25 -5.33
CA ALA A 78 -3.40 -2.40 -5.01
C ALA A 78 -3.44 -2.66 -3.53
N VAL A 79 -4.53 -3.27 -3.05
CA VAL A 79 -4.61 -3.78 -1.69
C VAL A 79 -5.00 -5.24 -1.85
N LEU A 80 -4.11 -6.14 -1.47
CA LEU A 80 -4.28 -7.56 -1.71
C LEU A 80 -4.39 -8.34 -0.41
N LEU A 81 -5.27 -9.32 -0.39
CA LEU A 81 -5.39 -10.20 0.76
C LEU A 81 -4.18 -11.11 0.76
N ARG A 82 -3.50 -11.16 1.90
CA ARG A 82 -2.35 -11.96 2.04
C ARG A 82 -2.75 -13.34 2.40
N ASN A 83 -2.15 -14.34 1.79
CA ASN A 83 -2.32 -15.71 2.22
C ASN A 83 -1.05 -16.48 1.91
N GLU A 84 -0.96 -17.70 2.42
CA GLU A 84 0.23 -18.49 2.31
C GLU A 84 0.64 -18.82 0.90
N HIS A 85 -0.28 -18.81 -0.01
CA HIS A 85 0.01 -19.18 -1.38
C HIS A 85 0.27 -18.00 -2.30
N THR A 86 0.19 -16.80 -1.77
CA THR A 86 0.32 -15.60 -2.54
C THR A 86 1.73 -15.27 -2.90
N TYR A 87 2.70 -15.78 -2.19
CA TYR A 87 3.94 -15.40 -2.36
C TYR A 87 4.70 -16.32 -2.86
N GLN A 88 5.32 -16.05 -3.78
CA GLN A 88 6.18 -17.02 -4.37
C GLN A 88 7.47 -16.36 -4.76
#